data_1a45dbae764f5d76d4def01810868950
#
_entry.id   1a45dbae764f5d76d4def01810868950
#
_cell.length_a   1.000
_cell.length_b   1.000
_cell.length_c   1.000
_cell.angle_alpha   90.00
_cell.angle_beta   90.00
_cell.angle_gamma   90.00
#
_symmetry.space_group_name_H-M   'P 1'
#
loop_
_entity.id
_entity.type
_entity.pdbx_description
1 polymer ?
#
loop_
_entity_poly.entity_id
_entity_poly.type
_entity_poly.pdbx_seq_one_letter_code
_entity_poly.pdbx_strand_id
1 'polypeptide(L)'
;MSKISKKVSSMNEMNKLRPDEIVENFMGGDSYKFNPIDTLKMIAASSIFGEPAYYRKDVKDGIFSWERNFSDEFSKMIFEPMDGKSTSEIFTESIDAALDYDFEATLNLAIELRETYNMRLNPQIIMVRASIHPKREEFTSKNPGKFTEIELKVMSRADEPMSQLAYYMFLNNGNKNKIPTILKKSISKKLSSLSRYEVNKYKNHEIGMINAVRISHANSEVLNELMKNGSVKVDESEETWEQKKSAGASWKEILETTKLGHMALLKNLRNIFTEISDDDICNKVLENLKTGVLKGKQFPFRYYSAYKMIEKADINHKAKILDTLEECIDISIENMPKLKGKTMALSDNSGSAWGAFTSEYGTTTIAEIDNLSSVLIAKCSEEGIVGKFGDELKKYNIKKRDGVLSQAEKVNEHEGADVGLSTEGGIWKFFKEAIDKKIVYDRIIIYSDMQCGLGGLYGTLEDTKEYSKYFDFSNGYVCGYINVFKLIQEYHKKVNSKCCFYCWQTAGYPNVLIPQNSYRCSMLTGWSSNQIEYIRQFEDIWNGVENT
;
A
#
# COMPACT_ATOMS: atom_id res chain seq x y z
N MET A 1 -8.29 -14.23 24.52
CA MET A 1 -8.50 -14.56 23.10
C MET A 1 -7.99 -13.40 22.26
N SER A 2 -7.22 -13.66 21.21
CA SER A 2 -6.78 -12.62 20.27
C SER A 2 -7.98 -12.02 19.52
N LYS A 3 -7.83 -10.80 18.96
CA LYS A 3 -8.87 -10.18 18.12
C LYS A 3 -9.25 -11.08 16.93
N ILE A 4 -8.29 -11.83 16.39
CA ILE A 4 -8.50 -12.78 15.30
C ILE A 4 -9.33 -13.98 15.77
N SER A 5 -9.03 -14.54 16.95
CA SER A 5 -9.79 -15.65 17.54
C SER A 5 -11.26 -15.29 17.79
N LYS A 6 -11.53 -14.06 18.27
CA LYS A 6 -12.91 -13.55 18.40
C LYS A 6 -13.60 -13.39 17.05
N LYS A 7 -12.87 -12.95 16.03
CA LYS A 7 -13.39 -12.80 14.66
C LYS A 7 -13.78 -14.18 14.09
N VAL A 8 -12.92 -15.18 14.22
CA VAL A 8 -13.17 -16.56 13.76
C VAL A 8 -14.36 -17.20 14.49
N SER A 9 -14.50 -17.06 15.82
CA SER A 9 -15.62 -17.61 16.57
C SER A 9 -16.98 -16.99 16.22
N SER A 10 -17.00 -15.71 15.81
CA SER A 10 -18.23 -15.05 15.33
C SER A 10 -18.62 -15.44 13.90
N MET A 11 -17.69 -15.97 13.12
CA MET A 11 -17.89 -16.31 11.70
C MET A 11 -18.74 -17.58 11.48
N ASN A 12 -18.81 -18.47 12.46
CA ASN A 12 -19.66 -19.67 12.39
C ASN A 12 -21.16 -19.34 12.42
N GLU A 13 -21.56 -18.14 12.83
CA GLU A 13 -22.95 -17.70 12.89
C GLU A 13 -23.42 -16.91 11.66
N MET A 14 -22.54 -16.58 10.71
CA MET A 14 -22.78 -15.52 9.72
C MET A 14 -22.96 -15.97 8.26
N ASN A 15 -23.57 -17.10 8.01
CA ASN A 15 -23.87 -17.53 6.62
C ASN A 15 -25.11 -16.87 5.98
N LYS A 16 -25.58 -15.76 6.53
CA LYS A 16 -26.66 -14.97 5.90
C LYS A 16 -26.12 -13.61 5.53
N LEU A 17 -25.80 -13.42 4.24
CA LEU A 17 -25.53 -12.10 3.67
C LEU A 17 -26.71 -11.17 3.97
N ARG A 18 -26.42 -9.99 4.50
CA ARG A 18 -27.41 -8.93 4.60
C ARG A 18 -27.49 -8.23 3.25
N PRO A 19 -28.67 -7.95 2.73
CA PRO A 19 -28.82 -7.25 1.44
C PRO A 19 -28.13 -5.87 1.41
N ASP A 20 -27.99 -5.22 2.58
CA ASP A 20 -27.33 -3.92 2.76
C ASP A 20 -25.79 -3.97 2.73
N GLU A 21 -25.19 -5.16 2.74
CA GLU A 21 -23.75 -5.36 2.59
C GLU A 21 -23.32 -5.47 1.11
N ILE A 22 -24.28 -5.70 0.22
CA ILE A 22 -24.02 -5.79 -1.23
C ILE A 22 -24.15 -4.40 -1.83
N VAL A 23 -23.12 -4.00 -2.59
CA VAL A 23 -23.06 -2.74 -3.32
C VAL A 23 -22.62 -3.02 -4.75
N GLU A 24 -22.98 -2.13 -5.67
CA GLU A 24 -22.45 -2.19 -7.02
C GLU A 24 -21.06 -1.55 -7.07
N ASN A 25 -20.09 -2.22 -7.70
CA ASN A 25 -18.77 -1.65 -7.92
C ASN A 25 -18.77 -0.74 -9.17
N PHE A 26 -17.66 -0.08 -9.43
CA PHE A 26 -17.55 0.86 -10.56
C PHE A 26 -17.89 0.23 -11.92
N MET A 27 -17.61 -1.05 -12.10
CA MET A 27 -17.89 -1.80 -13.33
C MET A 27 -19.29 -2.44 -13.33
N GLY A 28 -20.17 -2.09 -12.40
CA GLY A 28 -21.55 -2.55 -12.32
C GLY A 28 -21.73 -3.99 -11.80
N GLY A 29 -20.69 -4.57 -11.22
CA GLY A 29 -20.75 -5.90 -10.62
C GLY A 29 -21.04 -5.87 -9.11
N ASP A 30 -21.53 -6.99 -8.56
CA ASP A 30 -21.73 -7.16 -7.13
C ASP A 30 -20.39 -7.08 -6.38
N SER A 31 -20.37 -6.25 -5.36
CA SER A 31 -19.26 -6.07 -4.46
C SER A 31 -19.76 -5.94 -3.02
N TYR A 32 -18.86 -5.90 -2.05
CA TYR A 32 -19.25 -5.88 -0.64
C TYR A 32 -18.66 -4.67 0.06
N LYS A 33 -19.49 -4.02 0.87
CA LYS A 33 -19.09 -2.88 1.69
C LYS A 33 -18.65 -3.35 3.07
N PHE A 34 -17.53 -2.84 3.51
CA PHE A 34 -17.05 -3.06 4.87
C PHE A 34 -17.55 -1.96 5.81
N ASN A 35 -17.43 -2.20 7.13
CA ASN A 35 -17.62 -1.12 8.08
C ASN A 35 -16.63 0.02 7.81
N PRO A 36 -16.94 1.26 8.22
CA PRO A 36 -16.12 2.42 7.90
C PRO A 36 -14.65 2.33 8.35
N ILE A 37 -14.35 1.63 9.46
CA ILE A 37 -12.98 1.48 9.95
C ILE A 37 -12.15 0.57 9.03
N ASP A 38 -12.70 -0.59 8.67
CA ASP A 38 -12.02 -1.52 7.76
C ASP A 38 -11.92 -0.93 6.34
N THR A 39 -12.93 -0.16 5.90
CA THR A 39 -12.89 0.59 4.63
C THR A 39 -11.77 1.62 4.64
N LEU A 40 -11.67 2.45 5.68
CA LEU A 40 -10.58 3.44 5.81
C LEU A 40 -9.22 2.75 5.86
N LYS A 41 -9.08 1.65 6.60
CA LYS A 41 -7.85 0.87 6.65
C LYS A 41 -7.44 0.38 5.27
N MET A 42 -8.39 -0.13 4.51
CA MET A 42 -8.18 -0.63 3.16
C MET A 42 -7.66 0.46 2.23
N ILE A 43 -8.33 1.60 2.18
CA ILE A 43 -7.96 2.74 1.34
C ILE A 43 -6.59 3.30 1.77
N ALA A 44 -6.41 3.54 3.06
CA ALA A 44 -5.17 4.12 3.58
C ALA A 44 -3.96 3.21 3.35
N ALA A 45 -4.08 1.91 3.64
CA ALA A 45 -2.96 0.99 3.59
C ALA A 45 -2.55 0.61 2.16
N SER A 46 -3.43 0.72 1.17
CA SER A 46 -3.07 0.49 -0.24
C SER A 46 -2.23 1.63 -0.85
N SER A 47 -2.19 2.80 -0.24
CA SER A 47 -1.40 3.96 -0.70
C SER A 47 0.11 3.84 -0.42
N ILE A 48 0.68 2.66 -0.44
CA ILE A 48 2.06 2.40 0.02
C ILE A 48 3.14 3.07 -0.83
N PHE A 49 2.90 3.28 -2.12
CA PHE A 49 3.87 3.89 -3.04
C PHE A 49 3.77 5.39 -3.14
N GLY A 50 2.66 5.97 -2.71
CA GLY A 50 2.43 7.40 -2.73
C GLY A 50 1.20 7.75 -1.92
N GLU A 51 1.44 8.17 -0.68
CA GLU A 51 0.37 8.79 0.10
C GLU A 51 -0.04 10.09 -0.60
N PRO A 52 -1.34 10.41 -0.70
CA PRO A 52 -1.83 11.60 -1.39
C PRO A 52 -1.16 12.88 -0.87
N ALA A 53 -0.70 13.73 -1.77
CA ALA A 53 -0.05 14.99 -1.41
C ALA A 53 -1.08 16.13 -1.41
N TYR A 54 -1.88 16.22 -0.36
CA TYR A 54 -3.02 17.12 -0.23
C TYR A 54 -2.73 18.61 -0.37
N TYR A 55 -1.50 19.03 -0.18
CA TYR A 55 -1.09 20.43 -0.14
C TYR A 55 -0.26 20.86 -1.37
N ARG A 56 -0.06 19.97 -2.33
CA ARG A 56 0.63 20.31 -3.60
C ARG A 56 -0.41 20.61 -4.67
N LYS A 57 -0.34 21.82 -5.23
CA LYS A 57 -1.29 22.32 -6.24
C LYS A 57 -1.07 21.75 -7.64
N ASP A 58 0.06 21.13 -7.92
CA ASP A 58 0.50 20.79 -9.27
C ASP A 58 0.52 19.28 -9.53
N VAL A 59 -0.50 18.57 -9.08
CA VAL A 59 -0.69 17.20 -9.53
C VAL A 59 -1.33 17.25 -10.90
N LYS A 60 -0.53 17.14 -11.91
CA LYS A 60 -1.02 16.86 -13.26
C LYS A 60 -1.52 15.42 -13.27
N ASP A 61 -2.70 15.22 -13.83
CA ASP A 61 -3.24 13.91 -14.16
C ASP A 61 -2.13 13.03 -14.74
N GLY A 62 -1.99 11.81 -14.22
CA GLY A 62 -0.95 10.90 -14.63
C GLY A 62 -0.94 10.76 -16.14
N ILE A 63 0.21 10.90 -16.77
CA ILE A 63 0.35 10.71 -18.21
C ILE A 63 0.35 9.21 -18.45
N PHE A 64 -0.79 8.67 -18.84
CA PHE A 64 -0.93 7.28 -19.23
C PHE A 64 -0.24 7.03 -20.58
N SER A 65 0.66 6.07 -20.62
CA SER A 65 1.31 5.67 -21.87
C SER A 65 0.34 5.05 -22.90
N TRP A 66 -0.87 4.72 -22.48
CA TRP A 66 -1.92 4.03 -23.24
C TRP A 66 -2.86 4.96 -24.01
N GLU A 67 -2.87 6.28 -23.75
CA GLU A 67 -3.73 7.26 -24.43
C GLU A 67 -3.67 7.22 -25.96
N ARG A 68 -2.66 6.60 -26.53
CA ARG A 68 -2.46 6.59 -27.99
C ARG A 68 -3.29 5.56 -28.75
N ASN A 69 -3.88 4.57 -28.07
CA ASN A 69 -4.47 3.39 -28.72
C ASN A 69 -5.96 3.17 -28.45
N PHE A 70 -6.58 3.94 -27.57
CA PHE A 70 -7.99 3.78 -27.21
C PHE A 70 -8.82 5.00 -27.59
N SER A 71 -10.12 4.80 -27.89
CA SER A 71 -11.05 5.93 -28.07
C SER A 71 -11.17 6.71 -26.76
N ASP A 72 -11.42 8.03 -26.84
CA ASP A 72 -11.56 8.90 -25.67
C ASP A 72 -12.62 8.38 -24.67
N GLU A 73 -13.70 7.79 -25.15
CA GLU A 73 -14.75 7.20 -24.30
C GLU A 73 -14.27 5.95 -23.56
N PHE A 74 -13.50 5.10 -24.23
CA PHE A 74 -12.97 3.88 -23.62
C PHE A 74 -11.85 4.21 -22.61
N SER A 75 -10.99 5.17 -22.94
CA SER A 75 -9.98 5.68 -22.03
C SER A 75 -10.60 6.27 -20.76
N LYS A 76 -11.68 7.05 -20.89
CA LYS A 76 -12.43 7.57 -19.74
C LYS A 76 -13.01 6.46 -18.88
N MET A 77 -13.63 5.47 -19.48
CA MET A 77 -14.24 4.35 -18.76
C MET A 77 -13.23 3.54 -17.94
N ILE A 78 -11.99 3.38 -18.44
CA ILE A 78 -10.94 2.60 -17.77
C ILE A 78 -10.12 3.44 -16.77
N PHE A 79 -9.94 4.73 -17.04
CA PHE A 79 -8.95 5.57 -16.35
C PHE A 79 -9.55 6.72 -15.54
N GLU A 80 -10.85 6.95 -15.59
CA GLU A 80 -11.47 7.95 -14.72
C GLU A 80 -11.51 7.49 -13.26
N PRO A 81 -11.26 8.41 -12.30
CA PRO A 81 -11.45 8.13 -10.89
C PRO A 81 -12.87 7.69 -10.60
N MET A 82 -13.06 6.77 -9.67
CA MET A 82 -14.39 6.32 -9.25
C MET A 82 -15.29 7.49 -8.91
N ASP A 83 -16.48 7.55 -9.52
CA ASP A 83 -17.47 8.63 -9.32
C ASP A 83 -16.94 10.05 -9.56
N GLY A 84 -15.88 10.23 -10.34
CA GLY A 84 -15.25 11.52 -10.58
C GLY A 84 -14.50 12.08 -9.37
N LYS A 85 -14.23 11.26 -8.32
CA LYS A 85 -13.53 11.64 -7.11
C LYS A 85 -12.06 11.26 -7.19
N SER A 86 -11.19 12.17 -6.77
CA SER A 86 -9.77 11.88 -6.60
C SER A 86 -9.52 10.92 -5.42
N THR A 87 -8.40 10.22 -5.44
CA THR A 87 -7.99 9.34 -4.34
C THR A 87 -7.96 10.08 -2.98
N SER A 88 -7.61 11.36 -3.00
CA SER A 88 -7.60 12.19 -1.81
C SER A 88 -9.00 12.49 -1.27
N GLU A 89 -9.97 12.71 -2.14
CA GLU A 89 -11.38 12.91 -1.75
C GLU A 89 -11.97 11.63 -1.17
N ILE A 90 -11.77 10.48 -1.83
CA ILE A 90 -12.20 9.17 -1.32
C ILE A 90 -11.61 8.90 0.06
N PHE A 91 -10.32 9.18 0.25
CA PHE A 91 -9.64 8.98 1.54
C PHE A 91 -10.20 9.90 2.64
N THR A 92 -10.39 11.18 2.34
CA THR A 92 -10.92 12.13 3.33
C THR A 92 -12.36 11.84 3.73
N GLU A 93 -13.22 11.49 2.80
CA GLU A 93 -14.60 11.05 3.09
C GLU A 93 -14.62 9.78 3.95
N SER A 94 -13.70 8.84 3.66
CA SER A 94 -13.59 7.60 4.45
C SER A 94 -13.10 7.87 5.89
N ILE A 95 -12.25 8.88 6.10
CA ILE A 95 -11.85 9.31 7.46
C ILE A 95 -13.05 9.82 8.22
N ASP A 96 -13.85 10.71 7.63
CA ASP A 96 -15.01 11.29 8.31
C ASP A 96 -16.04 10.23 8.65
N ALA A 97 -16.32 9.31 7.71
CA ALA A 97 -17.21 8.18 7.96
C ALA A 97 -16.71 7.26 9.09
N ALA A 98 -15.40 7.02 9.15
CA ALA A 98 -14.80 6.22 10.21
C ALA A 98 -14.84 6.92 11.58
N LEU A 99 -14.56 8.24 11.63
CA LEU A 99 -14.68 9.05 12.85
C LEU A 99 -16.13 9.12 13.36
N ASP A 100 -17.10 9.19 12.43
CA ASP A 100 -18.52 9.13 12.76
C ASP A 100 -18.96 7.76 13.25
N TYR A 101 -18.37 6.69 12.73
CA TYR A 101 -18.69 5.32 13.14
C TYR A 101 -18.10 4.98 14.52
N ASP A 102 -16.78 5.09 14.68
CA ASP A 102 -16.08 4.86 15.94
C ASP A 102 -14.82 5.73 16.03
N PHE A 103 -14.92 6.80 16.79
CA PHE A 103 -13.86 7.80 16.94
C PHE A 103 -12.56 7.19 17.51
N GLU A 104 -12.67 6.40 18.59
CA GLU A 104 -11.49 5.81 19.25
C GLU A 104 -10.83 4.74 18.37
N ALA A 105 -11.62 3.88 17.71
CA ALA A 105 -11.09 2.89 16.78
C ALA A 105 -10.35 3.54 15.60
N THR A 106 -10.84 4.68 15.10
CA THR A 106 -10.18 5.45 14.03
C THR A 106 -8.84 6.02 14.49
N LEU A 107 -8.73 6.55 15.71
CA LEU A 107 -7.45 7.00 16.27
C LEU A 107 -6.45 5.82 16.43
N ASN A 108 -6.92 4.67 16.86
CA ASN A 108 -6.09 3.46 16.97
C ASN A 108 -5.64 2.95 15.60
N LEU A 109 -6.46 3.10 14.57
CA LEU A 109 -6.07 2.80 13.20
C LEU A 109 -4.94 3.73 12.72
N ALA A 110 -4.94 5.00 13.08
CA ALA A 110 -3.83 5.91 12.75
C ALA A 110 -2.49 5.42 13.35
N ILE A 111 -2.50 4.89 14.60
CA ILE A 111 -1.31 4.25 15.18
C ILE A 111 -0.90 3.01 14.38
N GLU A 112 -1.85 2.14 14.04
CA GLU A 112 -1.58 0.93 13.26
C GLU A 112 -0.95 1.26 11.90
N LEU A 113 -1.51 2.23 11.18
CA LEU A 113 -0.97 2.70 9.89
C LEU A 113 0.45 3.26 10.05
N ARG A 114 0.74 3.93 11.16
CA ARG A 114 2.07 4.50 11.42
C ARG A 114 3.09 3.44 11.82
N GLU A 115 2.76 2.56 12.75
CA GLU A 115 3.70 1.62 13.35
C GLU A 115 3.83 0.32 12.55
N THR A 116 2.72 -0.18 11.99
CA THR A 116 2.67 -1.46 11.26
C THR A 116 2.96 -1.27 9.77
N TYR A 117 2.31 -0.28 9.15
CA TYR A 117 2.44 -0.03 7.71
C TYR A 117 3.50 1.01 7.37
N ASN A 118 4.16 1.63 8.36
CA ASN A 118 5.17 2.68 8.17
C ASN A 118 4.70 3.87 7.31
N MET A 119 3.40 4.14 7.29
CA MET A 119 2.86 5.28 6.56
C MET A 119 3.22 6.58 7.25
N ARG A 120 3.48 7.61 6.46
CA ARG A 120 4.01 8.88 6.99
C ARG A 120 2.98 9.98 6.98
N LEU A 121 2.18 10.09 5.93
CA LEU A 121 1.23 11.19 5.74
C LEU A 121 -0.19 10.81 6.16
N ASN A 122 -0.70 9.66 5.72
CA ASN A 122 -2.06 9.23 6.01
C ASN A 122 -2.42 9.26 7.51
N PRO A 123 -1.59 8.75 8.43
CA PRO A 123 -1.86 8.84 9.86
C PRO A 123 -1.96 10.29 10.36
N GLN A 124 -1.11 11.19 9.83
CA GLN A 124 -1.12 12.61 10.22
C GLN A 124 -2.44 13.28 9.80
N ILE A 125 -2.94 12.95 8.60
CA ILE A 125 -4.19 13.47 8.08
C ILE A 125 -5.38 13.00 8.92
N ILE A 126 -5.41 11.74 9.30
CA ILE A 126 -6.44 11.18 10.20
C ILE A 126 -6.45 11.96 11.52
N MET A 127 -5.29 12.21 12.13
CA MET A 127 -5.21 12.93 13.40
C MET A 127 -5.66 14.39 13.28
N VAL A 128 -5.29 15.08 12.20
CA VAL A 128 -5.75 16.46 11.97
C VAL A 128 -7.28 16.51 11.81
N ARG A 129 -7.87 15.62 11.01
CA ARG A 129 -9.33 15.55 10.84
C ARG A 129 -10.01 15.21 12.16
N ALA A 130 -9.50 14.26 12.92
CA ALA A 130 -9.99 13.94 14.25
C ALA A 130 -9.94 15.15 15.21
N SER A 131 -8.91 16.01 15.10
CA SER A 131 -8.75 17.18 15.95
C SER A 131 -9.84 18.25 15.74
N ILE A 132 -10.47 18.30 14.57
CA ILE A 132 -11.55 19.22 14.21
C ILE A 132 -12.94 18.55 14.23
N HIS A 133 -13.01 17.23 14.41
CA HIS A 133 -14.25 16.48 14.36
C HIS A 133 -15.15 16.77 15.58
N PRO A 134 -16.49 16.84 15.41
CA PRO A 134 -17.42 17.12 16.52
C PRO A 134 -17.31 16.16 17.70
N LYS A 135 -17.12 14.86 17.46
CA LYS A 135 -16.98 13.82 18.51
C LYS A 135 -15.70 13.95 19.35
N ARG A 136 -14.74 14.78 18.93
CA ARG A 136 -13.49 15.00 19.68
C ARG A 136 -13.74 15.50 21.10
N GLU A 137 -14.70 16.42 21.30
CA GLU A 137 -14.95 17.00 22.62
C GLU A 137 -15.47 15.97 23.61
N GLU A 138 -16.39 15.12 23.16
CA GLU A 138 -16.89 14.01 23.96
C GLU A 138 -15.77 13.03 24.33
N PHE A 139 -14.95 12.63 23.32
CA PHE A 139 -13.83 11.72 23.54
C PHE A 139 -12.81 12.27 24.53
N THR A 140 -12.40 13.54 24.37
CA THR A 140 -11.39 14.16 25.23
C THR A 140 -11.89 14.42 26.66
N SER A 141 -13.18 14.66 26.83
CA SER A 141 -13.81 14.81 28.15
C SER A 141 -13.84 13.48 28.91
N LYS A 142 -14.14 12.38 28.21
CA LYS A 142 -14.14 11.03 28.78
C LYS A 142 -12.74 10.46 29.02
N ASN A 143 -11.78 10.88 28.21
CA ASN A 143 -10.42 10.36 28.19
C ASN A 143 -9.38 11.49 28.24
N PRO A 144 -9.21 12.17 29.39
CA PRO A 144 -8.27 13.29 29.51
C PRO A 144 -6.83 12.87 29.14
N GLY A 145 -6.22 13.60 28.21
CA GLY A 145 -4.84 13.37 27.77
C GLY A 145 -4.64 12.27 26.72
N LYS A 146 -5.57 11.35 26.52
CA LYS A 146 -5.44 10.19 25.61
C LYS A 146 -5.26 10.60 24.16
N PHE A 147 -5.98 11.64 23.71
CA PHE A 147 -5.81 12.15 22.34
C PHE A 147 -4.36 12.59 22.08
N THR A 148 -3.78 13.38 23.01
CA THR A 148 -2.37 13.83 22.89
C THR A 148 -1.39 12.64 22.95
N GLU A 149 -1.67 11.62 23.77
CA GLU A 149 -0.85 10.42 23.84
C GLU A 149 -0.84 9.67 22.49
N ILE A 150 -2.01 9.46 21.91
CA ILE A 150 -2.15 8.81 20.59
C ILE A 150 -1.42 9.64 19.53
N GLU A 151 -1.61 10.94 19.52
CA GLU A 151 -1.02 11.83 18.55
C GLU A 151 0.51 11.83 18.59
N LEU A 152 1.11 11.73 19.79
CA LEU A 152 2.55 11.61 19.95
C LEU A 152 3.10 10.27 19.45
N LYS A 153 2.32 9.18 19.50
CA LYS A 153 2.67 7.91 18.87
C LYS A 153 2.65 8.02 17.34
N VAL A 154 1.66 8.70 16.81
CA VAL A 154 1.54 8.95 15.37
C VAL A 154 2.63 9.89 14.88
N MET A 155 2.93 10.97 15.60
CA MET A 155 4.06 11.88 15.30
C MET A 155 5.40 11.30 15.75
N SER A 156 5.85 10.21 15.14
CA SER A 156 7.11 9.56 15.53
C SER A 156 8.35 10.31 15.05
N ARG A 157 8.27 11.11 13.98
CA ARG A 157 9.38 11.87 13.39
C ARG A 157 9.27 13.36 13.69
N ALA A 158 10.40 14.05 13.56
CA ALA A 158 10.51 15.48 13.81
C ALA A 158 9.85 16.38 12.75
N ASP A 159 9.63 15.87 11.53
CA ASP A 159 8.97 16.59 10.42
C ASP A 159 7.43 16.47 10.44
N GLU A 160 6.89 15.47 11.10
CA GLU A 160 5.45 15.17 11.11
C GLU A 160 4.57 16.25 11.77
N PRO A 161 5.00 16.96 12.82
CA PRO A 161 4.26 18.12 13.34
C PRO A 161 4.02 19.20 12.27
N MET A 162 5.00 19.42 11.41
CA MET A 162 4.91 20.42 10.34
C MET A 162 3.99 19.92 9.21
N SER A 163 3.98 18.62 8.93
CA SER A 163 3.02 18.01 7.99
C SER A 163 1.58 18.16 8.45
N GLN A 164 1.30 17.97 9.75
CA GLN A 164 -0.03 18.20 10.30
C GLN A 164 -0.47 19.66 10.18
N LEU A 165 0.41 20.60 10.48
CA LEU A 165 0.12 22.03 10.29
C LEU A 165 -0.12 22.39 8.83
N ALA A 166 0.67 21.83 7.92
CA ALA A 166 0.50 22.04 6.48
C ALA A 166 -0.88 21.56 6.01
N TYR A 167 -1.28 20.37 6.42
CA TYR A 167 -2.60 19.84 6.08
C TYR A 167 -3.74 20.65 6.72
N TYR A 168 -3.61 21.04 7.99
CA TYR A 168 -4.60 21.88 8.62
C TYR A 168 -4.78 23.22 7.88
N MET A 169 -3.67 23.87 7.49
CA MET A 169 -3.73 25.10 6.70
C MET A 169 -4.36 24.89 5.34
N PHE A 170 -4.08 23.77 4.68
CA PHE A 170 -4.74 23.39 3.42
C PHE A 170 -6.26 23.36 3.60
N LEU A 171 -6.78 22.68 4.64
CA LEU A 171 -8.21 22.61 4.94
C LEU A 171 -8.84 23.97 5.23
N ASN A 172 -8.08 24.94 5.74
CA ASN A 172 -8.56 26.25 6.14
C ASN A 172 -8.10 27.39 5.21
N ASN A 173 -7.80 27.08 3.94
CA ASN A 173 -7.39 28.07 2.94
C ASN A 173 -6.22 28.98 3.42
N GLY A 174 -5.25 28.39 4.10
CA GLY A 174 -4.09 29.09 4.64
C GLY A 174 -4.33 29.84 5.96
N ASN A 175 -5.53 29.78 6.53
CA ASN A 175 -5.85 30.52 7.76
C ASN A 175 -5.28 29.82 9.01
N LYS A 176 -4.41 30.53 9.73
CA LYS A 176 -3.73 30.08 10.95
C LYS A 176 -4.54 30.29 12.25
N ASN A 177 -5.63 31.08 12.18
CA ASN A 177 -6.24 31.64 13.39
C ASN A 177 -7.16 30.69 14.15
N LYS A 178 -7.49 29.54 13.62
CA LYS A 178 -8.45 28.57 14.21
C LYS A 178 -7.88 27.20 14.49
N ILE A 179 -6.56 27.06 14.59
CA ILE A 179 -5.94 25.75 14.86
C ILE A 179 -6.41 25.26 16.23
N PRO A 180 -6.97 24.04 16.35
CA PRO A 180 -7.45 23.50 17.60
C PRO A 180 -6.38 23.50 18.69
N THR A 181 -6.75 23.90 19.91
CA THR A 181 -5.81 23.96 21.05
C THR A 181 -5.16 22.56 21.31
N ILE A 182 -5.94 21.49 21.12
CA ILE A 182 -5.43 20.13 21.32
C ILE A 182 -4.31 19.79 20.32
N LEU A 183 -4.49 20.16 19.05
CA LEU A 183 -3.48 19.98 18.02
C LEU A 183 -2.22 20.81 18.33
N LYS A 184 -2.37 22.09 18.67
CA LYS A 184 -1.23 22.94 19.10
C LYS A 184 -0.49 22.35 20.28
N LYS A 185 -1.20 21.82 21.28
CA LYS A 185 -0.60 21.21 22.48
C LYS A 185 0.23 19.98 22.15
N SER A 186 -0.27 19.10 21.30
CA SER A 186 0.45 17.90 20.88
C SER A 186 1.68 18.27 20.05
N ILE A 187 1.55 19.16 19.09
CA ILE A 187 2.66 19.67 18.27
C ILE A 187 3.71 20.35 19.15
N SER A 188 3.28 21.21 20.08
CA SER A 188 4.19 21.87 21.03
C SER A 188 5.00 20.85 21.83
N LYS A 189 4.33 19.82 22.37
CA LYS A 189 4.98 18.77 23.15
C LYS A 189 6.00 17.99 22.32
N LYS A 190 5.66 17.64 21.07
CA LYS A 190 6.57 16.95 20.15
C LYS A 190 7.78 17.82 19.79
N LEU A 191 7.56 19.06 19.34
CA LEU A 191 8.65 19.97 18.96
C LEU A 191 9.58 20.28 20.15
N SER A 192 9.03 20.46 21.36
CA SER A 192 9.84 20.73 22.57
C SER A 192 10.70 19.55 22.99
N SER A 193 10.42 18.34 22.52
CA SER A 193 11.20 17.13 22.82
C SER A 193 12.30 16.83 21.80
N LEU A 194 12.41 17.64 20.73
CA LEU A 194 13.38 17.37 19.67
C LEU A 194 14.82 17.60 20.12
N SER A 195 15.68 16.70 19.71
CA SER A 195 17.13 16.83 19.85
C SER A 195 17.70 17.91 18.92
N ARG A 196 18.92 18.39 19.22
CA ARG A 196 19.67 19.35 18.39
C ARG A 196 19.84 18.87 16.95
N TYR A 197 20.20 17.60 16.80
CA TYR A 197 20.30 16.94 15.49
C TYR A 197 18.98 16.96 14.69
N GLU A 198 17.86 16.61 15.33
CA GLU A 198 16.55 16.61 14.68
C GLU A 198 16.11 18.02 14.26
N VAL A 199 16.31 19.01 15.12
CA VAL A 199 16.00 20.41 14.80
C VAL A 199 16.83 20.88 13.61
N ASN A 200 18.13 20.63 13.60
CA ASN A 200 19.01 21.01 12.48
C ASN A 200 18.59 20.31 11.19
N LYS A 201 18.30 19.00 11.25
CA LYS A 201 17.93 18.19 10.10
C LYS A 201 16.60 18.61 9.45
N TYR A 202 15.60 18.92 10.26
CA TYR A 202 14.22 19.12 9.80
C TYR A 202 13.74 20.58 9.86
N LYS A 203 14.63 21.56 10.12
CA LYS A 203 14.27 22.97 10.20
C LYS A 203 13.63 23.54 8.93
N ASN A 204 14.01 23.00 7.76
CA ASN A 204 13.48 23.39 6.47
C ASN A 204 12.45 22.35 6.01
N HIS A 205 11.19 22.65 6.21
CA HIS A 205 10.06 21.88 5.74
C HIS A 205 9.07 22.84 5.05
N GLU A 206 8.00 22.34 4.44
CA GLU A 206 6.97 23.18 3.77
C GLU A 206 6.43 24.28 4.69
N ILE A 207 6.15 23.94 5.96
CA ILE A 207 6.06 24.91 7.03
C ILE A 207 7.36 24.82 7.81
N GLY A 208 8.25 25.80 7.64
CA GLY A 208 9.52 25.80 8.36
C GLY A 208 9.31 25.68 9.88
N MET A 209 10.22 24.98 10.56
CA MET A 209 10.11 24.68 11.99
C MET A 209 9.94 25.96 12.85
N ILE A 210 10.57 27.07 12.47
CA ILE A 210 10.39 28.37 13.13
C ILE A 210 8.91 28.79 13.15
N ASN A 211 8.20 28.63 12.05
CA ASN A 211 6.77 28.95 11.99
C ASN A 211 5.94 27.97 12.83
N ALA A 212 6.29 26.69 12.81
CA ALA A 212 5.63 25.67 13.63
C ALA A 212 5.79 25.96 15.14
N VAL A 213 6.99 26.37 15.57
CA VAL A 213 7.28 26.79 16.95
C VAL A 213 6.44 28.01 17.33
N ARG A 214 6.37 29.05 16.47
CA ARG A 214 5.54 30.26 16.73
C ARG A 214 4.06 29.92 16.85
N ILE A 215 3.55 29.03 16.01
CA ILE A 215 2.14 28.65 16.00
C ILE A 215 1.77 27.81 17.22
N SER A 216 2.62 26.87 17.60
CA SER A 216 2.35 25.91 18.67
C SER A 216 2.82 26.39 20.05
N HIS A 217 3.62 27.46 20.09
CA HIS A 217 4.29 27.94 21.31
C HIS A 217 5.21 26.89 21.95
N ALA A 218 5.84 26.04 21.11
CA ALA A 218 6.81 25.08 21.58
C ALA A 218 8.04 25.78 22.15
N ASN A 219 8.60 25.20 23.22
CA ASN A 219 9.72 25.83 23.95
C ASN A 219 10.71 24.75 24.39
N SER A 220 11.96 24.93 24.01
CA SER A 220 13.13 24.24 24.55
C SER A 220 14.36 25.10 24.29
N GLU A 221 15.47 24.80 24.97
CA GLU A 221 16.74 25.49 24.78
C GLU A 221 17.17 25.50 23.31
N VAL A 222 17.08 24.35 22.64
CA VAL A 222 17.44 24.19 21.23
C VAL A 222 16.51 25.00 20.31
N LEU A 223 15.21 25.02 20.59
CA LEU A 223 14.26 25.82 19.81
C LEU A 223 14.46 27.33 20.02
N ASN A 224 14.86 27.74 21.21
CA ASN A 224 15.19 29.15 21.49
C ASN A 224 16.42 29.60 20.70
N GLU A 225 17.43 28.72 20.60
CA GLU A 225 18.60 28.97 19.74
C GLU A 225 18.19 29.11 18.27
N LEU A 226 17.36 28.19 17.76
CA LEU A 226 16.81 28.25 16.39
C LEU A 226 16.04 29.54 16.16
N MET A 227 15.20 29.95 17.10
CA MET A 227 14.37 31.17 16.99
C MET A 227 15.21 32.44 16.97
N LYS A 228 16.33 32.46 17.72
CA LYS A 228 17.22 33.62 17.83
C LYS A 228 18.15 33.75 16.64
N ASN A 229 18.73 32.61 16.19
CA ASN A 229 19.83 32.60 15.23
C ASN A 229 19.40 32.16 13.82
N GLY A 230 18.16 31.65 13.65
CA GLY A 230 17.68 31.03 12.40
C GLY A 230 18.33 29.66 12.10
N SER A 231 19.26 29.22 12.94
CA SER A 231 19.98 27.95 12.83
C SER A 231 20.38 27.45 14.21
N VAL A 232 20.72 26.18 14.29
CA VAL A 232 21.24 25.51 15.48
C VAL A 232 22.67 25.05 15.19
N LYS A 233 23.60 25.33 16.09
CA LYS A 233 24.97 24.85 15.96
C LYS A 233 25.02 23.35 16.21
N VAL A 234 25.60 22.61 15.29
CA VAL A 234 25.88 21.16 15.40
C VAL A 234 27.36 20.95 15.11
N ASP A 235 27.91 19.87 15.64
CA ASP A 235 29.27 19.48 15.32
C ASP A 235 29.35 19.01 13.84
N GLU A 236 30.50 19.17 13.19
CA GLU A 236 30.70 18.76 11.80
C GLU A 236 30.36 17.27 11.56
N SER A 237 30.54 16.44 12.58
CA SER A 237 30.17 15.02 12.56
C SER A 237 28.67 14.77 12.55
N GLU A 238 27.86 15.75 12.94
CA GLU A 238 26.40 15.71 12.98
C GLU A 238 25.77 16.38 11.76
N GLU A 239 26.56 16.95 10.85
CA GLU A 239 26.04 17.45 9.59
C GLU A 239 25.47 16.33 8.73
N THR A 240 24.26 16.57 8.23
CA THR A 240 23.59 15.60 7.36
C THR A 240 24.19 15.63 5.95
N TRP A 241 24.11 14.53 5.24
CA TRP A 241 24.54 14.47 3.84
C TRP A 241 23.81 15.51 2.97
N GLU A 242 22.54 15.81 3.27
CA GLU A 242 21.76 16.85 2.58
C GLU A 242 22.38 18.23 2.76
N GLN A 243 22.84 18.56 3.95
CA GLN A 243 23.49 19.83 4.24
C GLN A 243 24.84 19.94 3.51
N LYS A 244 25.66 18.90 3.56
CA LYS A 244 26.94 18.86 2.84
C LYS A 244 26.72 18.99 1.33
N LYS A 245 25.72 18.26 0.77
CA LYS A 245 25.39 18.38 -0.66
C LYS A 245 24.91 19.78 -1.03
N SER A 246 24.09 20.40 -0.20
CA SER A 246 23.61 21.79 -0.37
C SER A 246 24.76 22.82 -0.25
N ALA A 247 25.79 22.50 0.52
CA ALA A 247 27.01 23.30 0.62
C ALA A 247 27.98 23.10 -0.55
N GLY A 248 27.67 22.20 -1.51
CA GLY A 248 28.46 21.96 -2.71
C GLY A 248 29.42 20.76 -2.62
N ALA A 249 29.36 19.95 -1.54
CA ALA A 249 30.21 18.77 -1.43
C ALA A 249 29.92 17.74 -2.53
N SER A 250 30.97 17.10 -3.04
CA SER A 250 30.87 16.00 -3.99
C SER A 250 30.31 14.74 -3.32
N TRP A 251 29.72 13.82 -4.10
CA TRP A 251 29.30 12.51 -3.54
C TRP A 251 30.46 11.71 -3.00
N LYS A 252 31.66 11.83 -3.61
CA LYS A 252 32.87 11.20 -3.09
C LYS A 252 33.18 11.66 -1.68
N GLU A 253 33.24 12.96 -1.45
CA GLU A 253 33.50 13.57 -0.15
C GLU A 253 32.42 13.20 0.89
N ILE A 254 31.13 13.19 0.49
CA ILE A 254 30.03 12.78 1.36
C ILE A 254 30.17 11.32 1.78
N LEU A 255 30.50 10.41 0.87
CA LEU A 255 30.67 8.98 1.17
C LEU A 255 31.89 8.70 2.07
N GLU A 256 32.94 9.53 1.99
CA GLU A 256 34.14 9.43 2.83
C GLU A 256 33.91 9.99 4.24
N THR A 257 33.12 11.06 4.37
CA THR A 257 32.97 11.83 5.62
C THR A 257 31.64 11.63 6.35
N THR A 258 30.67 10.98 5.72
CA THR A 258 29.31 10.84 6.28
C THR A 258 28.80 9.41 6.09
N LYS A 259 28.32 8.79 7.15
CA LYS A 259 27.64 7.49 7.05
C LYS A 259 26.21 7.69 6.57
N LEU A 260 25.94 7.35 5.31
CA LEU A 260 24.58 7.34 4.79
C LEU A 260 23.77 6.18 5.43
N GLY A 261 22.58 6.49 5.90
CA GLY A 261 21.62 5.46 6.27
C GLY A 261 21.16 4.66 5.02
N HIS A 262 20.76 3.41 5.23
CA HIS A 262 20.40 2.48 4.13
C HIS A 262 19.41 3.07 3.12
N MET A 263 18.32 3.70 3.60
CA MET A 263 17.32 4.32 2.72
C MET A 263 17.86 5.56 1.98
N ALA A 264 18.75 6.33 2.62
CA ALA A 264 19.40 7.47 1.97
C ALA A 264 20.32 6.98 0.84
N LEU A 265 21.07 5.90 1.08
CA LEU A 265 21.93 5.29 0.07
C LEU A 265 21.08 4.78 -1.11
N LEU A 266 20.02 4.00 -0.85
CA LEU A 266 19.13 3.47 -1.87
C LEU A 266 18.52 4.58 -2.76
N LYS A 267 18.02 5.66 -2.15
CA LYS A 267 17.39 6.78 -2.88
C LYS A 267 18.37 7.58 -3.75
N ASN A 268 19.64 7.60 -3.37
CA ASN A 268 20.64 8.42 -4.04
C ASN A 268 21.53 7.64 -5.01
N LEU A 269 21.29 6.35 -5.25
CA LEU A 269 22.12 5.56 -6.17
C LEU A 269 22.31 6.25 -7.53
N ARG A 270 21.25 6.74 -8.16
CA ARG A 270 21.34 7.47 -9.42
C ARG A 270 22.26 8.68 -9.29
N ASN A 271 22.06 9.53 -8.28
CA ASN A 271 22.84 10.75 -8.10
C ASN A 271 24.32 10.46 -7.79
N ILE A 272 24.57 9.42 -6.99
CA ILE A 272 25.92 8.97 -6.65
C ILE A 272 26.66 8.52 -7.92
N PHE A 273 26.06 7.64 -8.71
CA PHE A 273 26.72 7.03 -9.86
C PHE A 273 26.62 7.83 -11.17
N THR A 274 25.89 8.94 -11.17
CA THR A 274 26.05 9.99 -12.20
C THR A 274 27.41 10.70 -12.02
N GLU A 275 27.89 10.83 -10.78
CA GLU A 275 29.13 11.56 -10.44
C GLU A 275 30.33 10.63 -10.27
N ILE A 276 30.13 9.41 -9.73
CA ILE A 276 31.23 8.49 -9.38
C ILE A 276 31.39 7.42 -10.46
N SER A 277 32.62 7.31 -10.97
CA SER A 277 33.06 6.26 -11.89
C SER A 277 34.12 5.31 -11.31
N ASP A 278 34.56 5.54 -10.08
CA ASP A 278 35.57 4.75 -9.40
C ASP A 278 35.03 3.38 -8.98
N ASP A 279 35.70 2.30 -9.39
CA ASP A 279 35.27 0.91 -9.14
C ASP A 279 35.35 0.53 -7.64
N ASP A 280 36.33 1.01 -6.90
CA ASP A 280 36.49 0.68 -5.48
C ASP A 280 35.41 1.34 -4.64
N ILE A 281 35.09 2.59 -4.94
CA ILE A 281 33.97 3.30 -4.30
C ILE A 281 32.65 2.61 -4.66
N CYS A 282 32.47 2.24 -5.94
CA CYS A 282 31.29 1.50 -6.38
C CYS A 282 31.10 0.22 -5.58
N ASN A 283 32.11 -0.64 -5.54
CA ASN A 283 32.05 -1.91 -4.81
C ASN A 283 31.72 -1.71 -3.33
N LYS A 284 32.31 -0.71 -2.68
CA LYS A 284 32.05 -0.39 -1.26
C LYS A 284 30.61 0.08 -1.04
N VAL A 285 30.08 0.92 -1.94
CA VAL A 285 28.70 1.42 -1.86
C VAL A 285 27.70 0.28 -2.02
N LEU A 286 27.92 -0.59 -3.02
CA LEU A 286 27.02 -1.70 -3.29
C LEU A 286 27.07 -2.77 -2.21
N GLU A 287 28.24 -3.04 -1.64
CA GLU A 287 28.38 -3.94 -0.49
C GLU A 287 27.67 -3.39 0.77
N ASN A 288 27.80 -2.09 1.04
CA ASN A 288 27.06 -1.43 2.12
C ASN A 288 25.53 -1.49 1.89
N LEU A 289 25.09 -1.40 0.64
CA LEU A 289 23.67 -1.53 0.29
C LEU A 289 23.19 -2.96 0.62
N LYS A 290 23.87 -4.01 0.17
CA LYS A 290 23.51 -5.41 0.42
C LYS A 290 23.49 -5.75 1.92
N THR A 291 24.56 -5.45 2.63
CA THR A 291 24.67 -5.73 4.06
C THR A 291 23.67 -4.93 4.92
N GLY A 292 23.21 -3.80 4.39
CA GLY A 292 22.20 -2.96 5.04
C GLY A 292 20.76 -3.45 4.91
N VAL A 293 20.43 -4.38 4.00
CA VAL A 293 19.05 -4.80 3.68
C VAL A 293 18.29 -5.29 4.90
N LEU A 294 18.88 -6.26 5.64
CA LEU A 294 18.20 -6.89 6.79
C LEU A 294 17.96 -5.89 7.93
N LYS A 295 18.92 -4.98 8.18
CA LYS A 295 18.81 -3.94 9.21
C LYS A 295 17.91 -2.79 8.76
N GLY A 296 17.91 -2.48 7.47
CA GLY A 296 17.14 -1.41 6.86
C GLY A 296 15.65 -1.67 6.84
N LYS A 297 15.23 -2.94 6.91
CA LYS A 297 13.82 -3.41 6.91
C LYS A 297 12.96 -2.73 5.85
N GLN A 298 13.57 -2.44 4.68
CA GLN A 298 12.82 -1.88 3.57
C GLN A 298 12.04 -2.98 2.87
N PHE A 299 10.85 -2.63 2.37
CA PHE A 299 10.06 -3.56 1.56
C PHE A 299 10.72 -3.83 0.22
N PRO A 300 10.57 -5.02 -0.36
CA PRO A 300 11.07 -5.38 -1.68
C PRO A 300 10.74 -4.34 -2.76
N PHE A 301 9.56 -3.73 -2.69
CA PHE A 301 9.11 -2.68 -3.62
C PHE A 301 10.00 -1.44 -3.65
N ARG A 302 10.72 -1.12 -2.56
CA ARG A 302 11.64 0.03 -2.56
C ARG A 302 12.86 -0.24 -3.43
N TYR A 303 13.35 -1.47 -3.42
CA TYR A 303 14.43 -1.90 -4.31
C TYR A 303 13.94 -2.01 -5.75
N TYR A 304 12.72 -2.51 -5.96
CA TYR A 304 12.09 -2.56 -7.27
C TYR A 304 11.93 -1.15 -7.88
N SER A 305 11.44 -0.18 -7.12
CA SER A 305 11.33 1.21 -7.58
C SER A 305 12.70 1.81 -7.91
N ALA A 306 13.74 1.49 -7.11
CA ALA A 306 15.10 1.91 -7.41
C ALA A 306 15.62 1.24 -8.68
N TYR A 307 15.38 -0.05 -8.86
CA TYR A 307 15.73 -0.80 -10.07
C TYR A 307 15.14 -0.15 -11.32
N LYS A 308 13.82 0.10 -11.34
CA LYS A 308 13.14 0.76 -12.47
C LYS A 308 13.70 2.16 -12.78
N MET A 309 14.11 2.90 -11.75
CA MET A 309 14.74 4.20 -11.92
C MET A 309 16.13 4.07 -12.53
N ILE A 310 16.95 3.12 -12.06
CA ILE A 310 18.31 2.88 -12.55
C ILE A 310 18.28 2.30 -13.96
N GLU A 311 17.35 1.42 -14.28
CA GLU A 311 17.15 0.84 -15.61
C GLU A 311 17.03 1.91 -16.71
N LYS A 312 16.35 3.01 -16.40
CA LYS A 312 16.12 4.14 -17.31
C LYS A 312 17.23 5.20 -17.26
N ALA A 313 18.15 5.11 -16.29
CA ALA A 313 19.17 6.12 -16.09
C ALA A 313 20.42 5.87 -16.96
N ASP A 314 21.08 6.95 -17.36
CA ASP A 314 22.43 6.92 -17.94
C ASP A 314 23.45 7.25 -16.84
N ILE A 315 24.04 6.21 -16.26
CA ILE A 315 24.93 6.32 -15.10
C ILE A 315 26.06 5.30 -15.17
N ASN A 316 27.15 5.57 -14.45
CA ASN A 316 28.27 4.65 -14.31
C ASN A 316 27.85 3.37 -13.55
N HIS A 317 28.48 2.25 -13.88
CA HIS A 317 28.30 0.95 -13.22
C HIS A 317 26.86 0.40 -13.23
N LYS A 318 26.01 0.85 -14.16
CA LYS A 318 24.58 0.51 -14.23
C LYS A 318 24.31 -0.97 -14.07
N ALA A 319 25.00 -1.85 -14.80
CA ALA A 319 24.77 -3.29 -14.72
C ALA A 319 25.03 -3.83 -13.30
N LYS A 320 26.16 -3.49 -12.68
CA LYS A 320 26.48 -3.90 -11.30
C LYS A 320 25.43 -3.42 -10.27
N ILE A 321 24.87 -2.23 -10.49
CA ILE A 321 23.85 -1.66 -9.59
C ILE A 321 22.54 -2.43 -9.74
N LEU A 322 22.13 -2.74 -10.97
CA LEU A 322 20.92 -3.54 -11.24
C LEU A 322 21.03 -4.93 -10.62
N ASP A 323 22.15 -5.63 -10.84
CA ASP A 323 22.41 -6.95 -10.22
C ASP A 323 22.34 -6.87 -8.69
N THR A 324 22.94 -5.83 -8.10
CA THR A 324 22.92 -5.63 -6.64
C THR A 324 21.51 -5.35 -6.11
N LEU A 325 20.69 -4.61 -6.85
CA LEU A 325 19.31 -4.35 -6.46
C LEU A 325 18.44 -5.61 -6.53
N GLU A 326 18.67 -6.48 -7.51
CA GLU A 326 18.03 -7.80 -7.57
C GLU A 326 18.42 -8.65 -6.36
N GLU A 327 19.71 -8.73 -6.03
CA GLU A 327 20.17 -9.40 -4.80
C GLU A 327 19.52 -8.80 -3.53
N CYS A 328 19.39 -7.48 -3.45
CA CYS A 328 18.74 -6.82 -2.31
C CYS A 328 17.26 -7.22 -2.17
N ILE A 329 16.54 -7.39 -3.28
CA ILE A 329 15.16 -7.89 -3.25
C ILE A 329 15.13 -9.31 -2.69
N ASP A 330 15.98 -10.20 -3.19
CA ASP A 330 16.05 -11.59 -2.73
C ASP A 330 16.43 -11.70 -1.24
N ILE A 331 17.40 -10.92 -0.77
CA ILE A 331 17.78 -10.84 0.66
C ILE A 331 16.61 -10.35 1.51
N SER A 332 15.85 -9.37 1.03
CA SER A 332 14.72 -8.79 1.78
C SER A 332 13.61 -9.81 2.09
N ILE A 333 13.48 -10.86 1.27
CA ILE A 333 12.50 -11.94 1.46
C ILE A 333 12.92 -12.93 2.55
N GLU A 334 14.20 -13.01 2.87
CA GLU A 334 14.68 -13.94 3.90
C GLU A 334 14.04 -13.66 5.27
N ASN A 335 13.70 -12.39 5.53
CA ASN A 335 13.02 -11.96 6.74
C ASN A 335 11.50 -12.22 6.73
N MET A 336 10.95 -12.68 5.61
CA MET A 336 9.52 -12.91 5.51
C MET A 336 9.13 -14.28 6.05
N PRO A 337 7.98 -14.40 6.75
CA PRO A 337 7.45 -15.68 7.20
C PRO A 337 7.28 -16.65 6.02
N LYS A 338 7.61 -17.93 6.26
CA LYS A 338 7.36 -18.98 5.27
C LYS A 338 5.98 -19.58 5.45
N LEU A 339 5.28 -19.80 4.33
CA LEU A 339 3.94 -20.37 4.28
C LEU A 339 4.03 -21.84 3.84
N LYS A 340 3.43 -22.74 4.63
CA LYS A 340 3.35 -24.16 4.29
C LYS A 340 2.31 -24.39 3.20
N GLY A 341 2.50 -25.47 2.43
CA GLY A 341 1.55 -25.95 1.43
C GLY A 341 1.56 -25.15 0.14
N LYS A 342 0.50 -25.37 -0.65
CA LYS A 342 0.37 -24.90 -2.02
C LYS A 342 -0.41 -23.59 -2.10
N THR A 343 0.20 -22.57 -2.70
CA THR A 343 -0.38 -21.25 -2.89
C THR A 343 -0.61 -20.96 -4.37
N MET A 344 -1.83 -20.52 -4.70
CA MET A 344 -2.13 -19.82 -5.95
C MET A 344 -2.21 -18.33 -5.67
N ALA A 345 -1.37 -17.54 -6.30
CA ALA A 345 -1.43 -16.08 -6.27
C ALA A 345 -1.94 -15.59 -7.63
N LEU A 346 -3.19 -15.15 -7.68
CA LEU A 346 -3.83 -14.60 -8.87
C LEU A 346 -3.49 -13.12 -8.95
N SER A 347 -2.93 -12.68 -10.07
CA SER A 347 -2.46 -11.33 -10.31
C SER A 347 -3.26 -10.66 -11.41
N ASP A 348 -3.92 -9.57 -11.07
CA ASP A 348 -4.72 -8.79 -12.01
C ASP A 348 -3.84 -8.08 -13.03
N ASN A 349 -4.12 -8.32 -14.29
CA ASN A 349 -3.47 -7.70 -15.43
C ASN A 349 -4.49 -7.10 -16.42
N SER A 350 -5.68 -6.78 -15.93
CA SER A 350 -6.72 -6.10 -16.67
C SER A 350 -6.31 -4.68 -17.11
N GLY A 351 -7.09 -4.07 -17.95
CA GLY A 351 -6.83 -2.72 -18.46
C GLY A 351 -6.74 -1.67 -17.37
N SER A 352 -7.60 -1.72 -16.34
CA SER A 352 -7.54 -0.81 -15.20
C SER A 352 -6.25 -0.97 -14.38
N ALA A 353 -5.80 -2.20 -14.16
CA ALA A 353 -4.59 -2.49 -13.41
C ALA A 353 -3.31 -1.99 -14.12
N TRP A 354 -3.26 -2.03 -15.45
CA TRP A 354 -2.16 -1.46 -16.23
C TRP A 354 -2.28 0.05 -16.44
N GLY A 355 -3.48 0.62 -16.43
CA GLY A 355 -3.73 2.04 -16.60
C GLY A 355 -3.59 2.88 -15.34
N ALA A 356 -3.76 2.29 -14.15
CA ALA A 356 -3.72 3.01 -12.89
C ALA A 356 -2.32 3.05 -12.29
N PHE A 357 -1.83 4.25 -11.97
CA PHE A 357 -0.57 4.43 -11.24
C PHE A 357 -0.82 4.42 -9.74
N THR A 358 0.10 3.82 -8.99
CA THR A 358 0.02 3.68 -7.53
C THR A 358 0.35 4.96 -6.78
N SER A 359 0.91 5.97 -7.45
CA SER A 359 1.16 7.29 -6.87
C SER A 359 1.18 8.37 -7.95
N GLU A 360 0.87 9.59 -7.55
CA GLU A 360 0.95 10.79 -8.38
C GLU A 360 2.35 11.03 -8.99
N TYR A 361 3.38 10.42 -8.42
CA TYR A 361 4.78 10.52 -8.85
C TYR A 361 5.39 9.18 -9.24
N GLY A 362 4.62 8.10 -9.13
CA GLY A 362 5.07 6.76 -9.47
C GLY A 362 4.88 6.45 -10.95
N THR A 363 5.77 5.65 -11.48
CA THR A 363 5.64 5.07 -12.83
C THR A 363 5.28 3.58 -12.76
N THR A 364 5.02 3.06 -11.56
CA THR A 364 4.71 1.66 -11.31
C THR A 364 3.20 1.49 -11.30
N THR A 365 2.69 0.66 -12.17
CA THR A 365 1.26 0.36 -12.29
C THR A 365 0.77 -0.59 -11.19
N ILE A 366 -0.54 -0.68 -11.00
CA ILE A 366 -1.16 -1.65 -10.09
C ILE A 366 -0.79 -3.07 -10.54
N ALA A 367 -0.87 -3.37 -11.83
CA ALA A 367 -0.49 -4.69 -12.37
C ALA A 367 0.97 -5.07 -12.06
N GLU A 368 1.93 -4.15 -12.21
CA GLU A 368 3.33 -4.42 -11.85
C GLU A 368 3.48 -4.76 -10.35
N ILE A 369 2.70 -4.11 -9.49
CA ILE A 369 2.67 -4.40 -8.05
C ILE A 369 2.03 -5.74 -7.77
N ASP A 370 0.92 -6.05 -8.40
CA ASP A 370 0.21 -7.31 -8.24
C ASP A 370 1.10 -8.47 -8.71
N ASN A 371 1.79 -8.32 -9.84
CA ASN A 371 2.72 -9.30 -10.38
C ASN A 371 3.91 -9.53 -9.43
N LEU A 372 4.56 -8.47 -8.99
CA LEU A 372 5.67 -8.57 -8.03
C LEU A 372 5.22 -9.20 -6.70
N SER A 373 4.05 -8.80 -6.21
CA SER A 373 3.44 -9.31 -4.98
C SER A 373 3.15 -10.79 -5.06
N SER A 374 2.56 -11.20 -6.16
CA SER A 374 2.24 -12.60 -6.44
C SER A 374 3.49 -13.46 -6.49
N VAL A 375 4.57 -12.97 -7.10
CA VAL A 375 5.88 -13.65 -7.10
C VAL A 375 6.47 -13.71 -5.69
N LEU A 376 6.43 -12.62 -4.92
CA LEU A 376 6.93 -12.57 -3.55
C LEU A 376 6.22 -13.60 -2.65
N ILE A 377 4.90 -13.63 -2.65
CA ILE A 377 4.13 -14.57 -1.82
C ILE A 377 4.34 -16.02 -2.27
N ALA A 378 4.43 -16.26 -3.57
CA ALA A 378 4.73 -17.57 -4.12
C ALA A 378 6.13 -18.06 -3.72
N LYS A 379 7.13 -17.17 -3.66
CA LYS A 379 8.47 -17.49 -3.13
C LYS A 379 8.46 -17.75 -1.62
N CYS A 380 7.58 -17.11 -0.87
CA CYS A 380 7.41 -17.38 0.56
C CYS A 380 6.67 -18.70 0.84
N SER A 381 5.91 -19.23 -0.11
CA SER A 381 5.12 -20.45 0.02
C SER A 381 5.95 -21.70 -0.28
N GLU A 382 5.59 -22.85 0.28
CA GLU A 382 6.28 -24.13 0.00
C GLU A 382 6.19 -24.50 -1.49
N GLU A 383 5.00 -24.45 -2.06
CA GLU A 383 4.72 -24.57 -3.49
C GLU A 383 3.95 -23.32 -3.95
N GLY A 384 4.57 -22.48 -4.77
CA GLY A 384 3.98 -21.21 -5.21
C GLY A 384 3.75 -21.16 -6.72
N ILE A 385 2.54 -20.76 -7.10
CA ILE A 385 2.11 -20.58 -8.49
C ILE A 385 1.53 -19.16 -8.61
N VAL A 386 1.94 -18.46 -9.65
CA VAL A 386 1.32 -17.17 -10.03
C VAL A 386 0.38 -17.42 -11.20
N GLY A 387 -0.85 -16.89 -11.09
CA GLY A 387 -1.84 -16.88 -12.16
C GLY A 387 -2.06 -15.46 -12.65
N LYS A 388 -1.40 -15.06 -13.73
CA LYS A 388 -1.65 -13.80 -14.43
C LYS A 388 -2.99 -13.86 -15.14
N PHE A 389 -3.89 -12.95 -14.85
CA PHE A 389 -5.23 -12.99 -15.42
C PHE A 389 -5.70 -11.64 -15.98
N GLY A 390 -6.57 -11.72 -16.97
CA GLY A 390 -7.38 -10.74 -17.65
C GLY A 390 -8.58 -11.50 -18.22
N ASP A 391 -8.84 -11.44 -19.54
CA ASP A 391 -9.79 -12.33 -20.24
C ASP A 391 -9.31 -13.78 -20.22
N GLU A 392 -8.00 -13.98 -20.20
CA GLU A 392 -7.31 -15.26 -20.17
C GLU A 392 -6.56 -15.46 -18.84
N LEU A 393 -6.11 -16.69 -18.61
CA LEU A 393 -5.28 -17.07 -17.46
C LEU A 393 -3.98 -17.71 -17.93
N LYS A 394 -2.85 -17.14 -17.50
CA LYS A 394 -1.52 -17.76 -17.67
C LYS A 394 -0.92 -18.11 -16.32
N LYS A 395 -0.34 -19.30 -16.20
CA LYS A 395 0.22 -19.81 -14.94
C LYS A 395 1.75 -19.90 -15.01
N TYR A 396 2.38 -19.42 -13.94
CA TYR A 396 3.84 -19.44 -13.76
C TYR A 396 4.19 -20.18 -12.48
N ASN A 397 4.91 -21.30 -12.60
CA ASN A 397 5.47 -21.99 -11.43
C ASN A 397 6.70 -21.25 -10.95
N ILE A 398 6.65 -20.74 -9.73
CA ILE A 398 7.71 -19.90 -9.17
C ILE A 398 8.81 -20.77 -8.57
N LYS A 399 10.02 -20.59 -9.09
CA LYS A 399 11.20 -21.35 -8.65
C LYS A 399 11.89 -20.63 -7.49
N LYS A 400 12.18 -21.35 -6.42
CA LYS A 400 12.84 -20.80 -5.22
C LYS A 400 14.21 -20.20 -5.51
N ARG A 401 14.99 -20.82 -6.40
CA ARG A 401 16.36 -20.42 -6.74
C ARG A 401 16.47 -19.26 -7.72
N ASP A 402 15.44 -19.02 -8.53
CA ASP A 402 15.46 -17.95 -9.52
C ASP A 402 15.13 -16.62 -8.82
N GLY A 403 15.76 -15.49 -9.22
CA GLY A 403 15.54 -14.17 -8.65
C GLY A 403 14.08 -13.75 -8.69
N VAL A 404 13.66 -12.95 -7.71
CA VAL A 404 12.29 -12.41 -7.66
C VAL A 404 12.03 -11.54 -8.87
N LEU A 405 12.98 -10.65 -9.17
CA LEU A 405 12.80 -9.65 -10.20
C LEU A 405 12.69 -10.32 -11.57
N SER A 406 13.59 -11.24 -11.89
CA SER A 406 13.56 -11.97 -13.16
C SER A 406 12.28 -12.77 -13.36
N GLN A 407 11.67 -13.28 -12.27
CA GLN A 407 10.37 -13.95 -12.35
C GLN A 407 9.21 -12.96 -12.47
N ALA A 408 9.28 -11.81 -11.78
CA ALA A 408 8.27 -10.76 -11.92
C ALA A 408 8.27 -10.15 -13.34
N GLU A 409 9.45 -9.96 -13.94
CA GLU A 409 9.57 -9.49 -15.31
C GLU A 409 8.92 -10.45 -16.32
N LYS A 410 9.05 -11.77 -16.14
CA LYS A 410 8.34 -12.75 -16.95
C LYS A 410 6.82 -12.66 -16.83
N VAL A 411 6.32 -12.32 -15.66
CA VAL A 411 4.88 -12.09 -15.46
C VAL A 411 4.45 -10.76 -16.07
N ASN A 412 5.29 -9.72 -15.99
CA ASN A 412 5.05 -8.41 -16.61
C ASN A 412 5.13 -8.43 -18.13
N GLU A 413 5.76 -9.45 -18.71
CA GLU A 413 5.94 -9.56 -20.15
C GLU A 413 4.60 -9.38 -20.89
N HIS A 414 4.61 -8.57 -21.96
CA HIS A 414 3.45 -8.17 -22.75
C HIS A 414 2.44 -7.23 -22.04
N GLU A 415 2.72 -6.71 -20.84
CA GLU A 415 1.92 -5.70 -20.15
C GLU A 415 0.40 -5.98 -20.16
N GLY A 416 -0.02 -7.22 -19.98
CA GLY A 416 -1.43 -7.63 -19.99
C GLY A 416 -2.02 -7.93 -21.38
N ALA A 417 -1.36 -7.54 -22.49
CA ALA A 417 -1.88 -7.79 -23.85
C ALA A 417 -2.06 -9.27 -24.18
N ASP A 418 -1.34 -10.14 -23.47
CA ASP A 418 -1.38 -11.59 -23.63
C ASP A 418 -2.47 -12.30 -22.82
N VAL A 419 -3.18 -11.56 -21.95
CA VAL A 419 -4.30 -12.07 -21.14
C VAL A 419 -5.59 -11.27 -21.35
N GLY A 420 -5.55 -10.13 -22.05
CA GLY A 420 -6.72 -9.30 -22.34
C GLY A 420 -7.07 -8.30 -21.21
N LEU A 421 -8.06 -7.47 -21.46
CA LEU A 421 -8.33 -6.26 -20.68
C LEU A 421 -9.37 -6.42 -19.58
N SER A 422 -10.23 -7.47 -19.62
CA SER A 422 -11.23 -7.68 -18.56
C SER A 422 -10.68 -8.53 -17.42
N THR A 423 -11.40 -8.58 -16.32
CA THR A 423 -11.00 -9.28 -15.09
C THR A 423 -11.70 -10.64 -14.97
N GLU A 424 -12.91 -10.72 -15.49
CA GLU A 424 -13.86 -11.80 -15.22
C GLU A 424 -13.43 -13.13 -15.83
N GLY A 425 -12.99 -13.11 -17.10
CA GLY A 425 -12.67 -14.30 -17.86
C GLY A 425 -11.58 -15.15 -17.21
N GLY A 426 -10.50 -14.51 -16.78
CA GLY A 426 -9.36 -15.20 -16.18
C GLY A 426 -9.67 -15.78 -14.79
N ILE A 427 -10.40 -15.04 -13.94
CA ILE A 427 -10.87 -15.56 -12.65
C ILE A 427 -11.78 -16.76 -12.86
N TRP A 428 -12.73 -16.65 -13.79
CA TRP A 428 -13.61 -17.75 -14.14
C TRP A 428 -12.82 -18.99 -14.59
N LYS A 429 -11.90 -18.84 -15.54
CA LYS A 429 -11.09 -19.95 -16.06
C LYS A 429 -10.28 -20.64 -14.97
N PHE A 430 -9.77 -19.85 -14.01
CA PHE A 430 -9.09 -20.40 -12.84
C PHE A 430 -10.00 -21.30 -12.02
N PHE A 431 -11.16 -20.78 -11.59
CA PHE A 431 -12.07 -21.54 -10.73
C PHE A 431 -12.65 -22.75 -11.47
N LYS A 432 -13.05 -22.59 -12.75
CA LYS A 432 -13.52 -23.70 -13.58
C LYS A 432 -12.50 -24.82 -13.61
N GLU A 433 -11.26 -24.53 -13.98
CA GLU A 433 -10.21 -25.54 -14.06
C GLU A 433 -9.94 -26.18 -12.69
N ALA A 434 -9.83 -25.40 -11.65
CA ALA A 434 -9.55 -25.89 -10.31
C ALA A 434 -10.68 -26.79 -9.77
N ILE A 435 -11.94 -26.46 -10.06
CA ILE A 435 -13.11 -27.24 -9.64
C ILE A 435 -13.24 -28.52 -10.48
N ASP A 436 -13.14 -28.44 -11.80
CA ASP A 436 -13.32 -29.58 -12.71
C ASP A 436 -12.20 -30.62 -12.53
N LYS A 437 -10.97 -30.17 -12.42
CA LYS A 437 -9.79 -31.05 -12.24
C LYS A 437 -9.49 -31.40 -10.77
N LYS A 438 -10.29 -30.91 -9.80
CA LYS A 438 -10.08 -31.12 -8.35
C LYS A 438 -8.69 -30.72 -7.88
N ILE A 439 -8.19 -29.59 -8.37
CA ILE A 439 -6.86 -29.10 -7.99
C ILE A 439 -6.92 -28.51 -6.59
N VAL A 440 -6.20 -29.09 -5.66
CA VAL A 440 -6.16 -28.67 -4.25
C VAL A 440 -5.13 -27.57 -4.07
N TYR A 441 -5.56 -26.45 -3.48
CA TYR A 441 -4.72 -25.40 -2.96
C TYR A 441 -4.98 -25.23 -1.46
N ASP A 442 -3.94 -24.92 -0.68
CA ASP A 442 -4.09 -24.58 0.74
C ASP A 442 -4.55 -23.14 0.89
N ARG A 443 -4.10 -22.26 -0.01
CA ARG A 443 -4.55 -20.85 -0.11
C ARG A 443 -4.61 -20.35 -1.54
N ILE A 444 -5.55 -19.44 -1.74
CA ILE A 444 -5.71 -18.70 -2.98
C ILE A 444 -5.75 -17.21 -2.62
N ILE A 445 -4.89 -16.41 -3.24
CA ILE A 445 -4.78 -14.98 -3.02
C ILE A 445 -5.09 -14.28 -4.34
N ILE A 446 -6.03 -13.34 -4.33
CA ILE A 446 -6.40 -12.54 -5.50
C ILE A 446 -5.89 -11.11 -5.25
N TYR A 447 -4.89 -10.69 -6.01
CA TYR A 447 -4.40 -9.32 -6.07
C TYR A 447 -5.12 -8.60 -7.19
N SER A 448 -5.84 -7.52 -6.87
CA SER A 448 -6.66 -6.81 -7.85
C SER A 448 -7.09 -5.45 -7.30
N ASP A 449 -7.52 -4.55 -8.18
CA ASP A 449 -8.33 -3.37 -7.82
C ASP A 449 -9.78 -3.73 -7.44
N MET A 450 -10.15 -5.02 -7.52
CA MET A 450 -11.45 -5.60 -7.15
C MET A 450 -12.64 -5.09 -7.98
N GLN A 451 -12.40 -4.58 -9.18
CA GLN A 451 -13.45 -4.04 -10.05
C GLN A 451 -13.94 -5.08 -11.09
N CYS A 452 -14.31 -6.28 -10.62
CA CYS A 452 -15.00 -7.27 -11.45
C CYS A 452 -16.45 -6.82 -11.72
N GLY A 453 -16.85 -6.67 -12.96
CA GLY A 453 -18.18 -6.16 -13.30
C GLY A 453 -18.64 -6.54 -14.70
N LEU A 454 -19.40 -5.65 -15.35
CA LEU A 454 -20.00 -5.84 -16.68
C LEU A 454 -19.00 -5.85 -17.85
N GLY A 455 -17.73 -6.06 -17.62
CA GLY A 455 -16.67 -6.11 -18.64
C GLY A 455 -16.87 -7.15 -19.75
N GLY A 456 -17.94 -7.94 -19.63
CA GLY A 456 -18.40 -8.87 -20.62
C GLY A 456 -17.54 -10.14 -20.68
N LEU A 457 -18.13 -11.26 -20.34
CA LEU A 457 -17.59 -12.53 -20.81
C LEU A 457 -17.79 -12.57 -22.32
N TYR A 458 -16.77 -12.27 -23.06
CA TYR A 458 -16.71 -12.51 -24.49
C TYR A 458 -16.59 -14.01 -24.71
N GLY A 459 -17.72 -14.68 -24.81
CA GLY A 459 -17.79 -16.10 -25.07
C GLY A 459 -18.92 -16.45 -26.01
N THR A 460 -18.94 -17.68 -26.49
CA THR A 460 -20.07 -18.21 -27.26
C THR A 460 -21.31 -18.36 -26.36
N LEU A 461 -22.50 -18.47 -26.95
CA LEU A 461 -23.73 -18.77 -26.21
C LEU A 461 -23.62 -20.06 -25.37
N GLU A 462 -22.75 -20.99 -25.76
CA GLU A 462 -22.47 -22.21 -25.02
C GLU A 462 -21.66 -21.94 -23.77
N ASP A 463 -20.62 -21.08 -23.87
CA ASP A 463 -19.85 -20.62 -22.72
C ASP A 463 -20.75 -19.93 -21.69
N THR A 464 -21.64 -19.06 -22.17
CA THR A 464 -22.59 -18.34 -21.31
C THR A 464 -23.55 -19.27 -20.58
N LYS A 465 -24.02 -20.36 -21.21
CA LYS A 465 -24.85 -21.37 -20.54
C LYS A 465 -24.10 -22.15 -19.46
N GLU A 466 -22.86 -22.45 -19.68
CA GLU A 466 -22.01 -23.11 -18.69
C GLU A 466 -21.73 -22.20 -17.49
N TYR A 467 -21.60 -20.90 -17.71
CA TYR A 467 -21.38 -19.88 -16.71
C TYR A 467 -22.64 -19.50 -15.93
N SER A 468 -23.84 -19.73 -16.47
CA SER A 468 -25.12 -19.25 -15.92
C SER A 468 -25.37 -19.62 -14.45
N LYS A 469 -24.87 -20.75 -13.99
CA LYS A 469 -25.00 -21.21 -12.59
C LYS A 469 -24.16 -20.42 -11.56
N TYR A 470 -23.14 -19.66 -12.04
CA TYR A 470 -22.24 -18.87 -11.20
C TYR A 470 -22.42 -17.36 -11.36
N PHE A 471 -23.30 -16.94 -12.28
CA PHE A 471 -23.56 -15.55 -12.59
C PHE A 471 -24.95 -15.15 -12.14
N ASP A 472 -25.07 -13.92 -11.67
CA ASP A 472 -26.35 -13.25 -11.56
C ASP A 472 -26.57 -12.44 -12.83
N PHE A 473 -27.58 -12.81 -13.63
CA PHE A 473 -27.96 -12.07 -14.82
C PHE A 473 -28.90 -10.95 -14.40
N SER A 474 -28.49 -9.70 -14.51
CA SER A 474 -29.40 -8.58 -14.42
C SER A 474 -29.93 -8.23 -15.81
N ASN A 475 -31.26 -8.24 -15.95
CA ASN A 475 -32.03 -7.63 -17.05
C ASN A 475 -31.92 -8.22 -18.46
N GLY A 476 -31.73 -9.51 -18.63
CA GLY A 476 -31.99 -10.17 -19.93
C GLY A 476 -30.95 -9.92 -21.04
N TYR A 477 -29.86 -9.23 -20.74
CA TYR A 477 -28.71 -9.10 -21.63
C TYR A 477 -27.63 -10.13 -21.27
N VAL A 478 -26.89 -10.59 -22.28
CA VAL A 478 -25.82 -11.60 -22.18
C VAL A 478 -24.56 -11.05 -21.46
N CYS A 479 -24.66 -9.96 -20.77
CA CYS A 479 -23.61 -9.38 -19.94
C CYS A 479 -23.83 -9.82 -18.51
N GLY A 480 -23.30 -10.99 -18.14
CA GLY A 480 -23.25 -11.44 -16.77
C GLY A 480 -21.97 -10.97 -16.10
N TYR A 481 -22.03 -10.67 -14.81
CA TYR A 481 -20.84 -10.46 -14.00
C TYR A 481 -20.57 -11.69 -13.12
N ILE A 482 -19.30 -11.91 -12.80
CA ILE A 482 -18.89 -13.01 -11.94
C ILE A 482 -19.09 -12.65 -10.48
N ASN A 483 -19.84 -13.47 -9.77
CA ASN A 483 -19.83 -13.45 -8.32
C ASN A 483 -18.68 -14.33 -7.81
N VAL A 484 -17.53 -13.72 -7.52
CA VAL A 484 -16.31 -14.42 -7.06
C VAL A 484 -16.56 -15.16 -5.75
N PHE A 485 -17.38 -14.60 -4.85
CA PHE A 485 -17.71 -15.26 -3.60
C PHE A 485 -18.49 -16.56 -3.78
N LYS A 486 -19.43 -16.63 -4.74
CA LYS A 486 -20.11 -17.89 -5.09
C LYS A 486 -19.13 -18.93 -5.63
N LEU A 487 -18.15 -18.52 -6.43
CA LEU A 487 -17.10 -19.43 -6.92
C LEU A 487 -16.22 -19.96 -5.78
N ILE A 488 -15.87 -19.13 -4.81
CA ILE A 488 -15.15 -19.54 -3.59
C ILE A 488 -15.97 -20.58 -2.81
N GLN A 489 -17.26 -20.33 -2.60
CA GLN A 489 -18.15 -21.28 -1.92
C GLN A 489 -18.25 -22.62 -2.65
N GLU A 490 -18.32 -22.59 -3.98
CA GLU A 490 -18.37 -23.80 -4.80
C GLU A 490 -17.04 -24.57 -4.76
N TYR A 491 -15.91 -23.88 -4.76
CA TYR A 491 -14.59 -24.49 -4.60
C TYR A 491 -14.46 -25.17 -3.20
N HIS A 492 -14.87 -24.50 -2.14
CA HIS A 492 -14.91 -25.08 -0.79
C HIS A 492 -15.75 -26.35 -0.75
N LYS A 493 -16.95 -26.32 -1.35
CA LYS A 493 -17.87 -27.44 -1.37
C LYS A 493 -17.35 -28.64 -2.18
N LYS A 494 -16.71 -28.40 -3.33
CA LYS A 494 -16.37 -29.45 -4.30
C LYS A 494 -14.91 -29.92 -4.25
N VAL A 495 -13.99 -29.10 -3.76
CA VAL A 495 -12.55 -29.36 -3.87
C VAL A 495 -11.87 -29.39 -2.51
N ASN A 496 -11.81 -28.28 -1.80
CA ASN A 496 -11.10 -28.18 -0.54
C ASN A 496 -11.78 -27.20 0.41
N SER A 497 -12.55 -27.71 1.37
CA SER A 497 -13.22 -26.90 2.39
C SER A 497 -12.25 -26.20 3.35
N LYS A 498 -10.99 -26.61 3.41
CA LYS A 498 -9.95 -26.03 4.27
C LYS A 498 -9.11 -24.95 3.57
N CYS A 499 -9.31 -24.71 2.28
CA CYS A 499 -8.61 -23.66 1.55
C CYS A 499 -8.91 -22.28 2.15
N CYS A 500 -7.89 -21.47 2.37
CA CYS A 500 -8.05 -20.09 2.77
C CYS A 500 -8.00 -19.16 1.55
N PHE A 501 -8.94 -18.20 1.49
CA PHE A 501 -9.03 -17.22 0.42
C PHE A 501 -8.70 -15.82 0.94
N TYR A 502 -7.90 -15.11 0.17
CA TYR A 502 -7.53 -13.74 0.48
C TYR A 502 -7.78 -12.86 -0.74
N CYS A 503 -8.56 -11.80 -0.57
CA CYS A 503 -8.64 -10.71 -1.52
C CYS A 503 -7.69 -9.62 -1.07
N TRP A 504 -6.69 -9.30 -1.89
CA TRP A 504 -5.70 -8.27 -1.57
C TRP A 504 -5.95 -7.03 -2.42
N GLN A 505 -6.53 -6.00 -1.80
CA GLN A 505 -6.83 -4.74 -2.44
C GLN A 505 -5.55 -3.93 -2.66
N THR A 506 -5.26 -3.59 -3.90
CA THR A 506 -4.02 -2.92 -4.30
C THR A 506 -4.21 -1.51 -4.85
N ALA A 507 -5.45 -1.15 -5.19
CA ALA A 507 -5.78 0.16 -5.77
C ALA A 507 -6.42 1.16 -4.78
N GLY A 508 -6.85 0.71 -3.59
CA GLY A 508 -7.47 1.57 -2.58
C GLY A 508 -8.94 1.89 -2.80
N TYR A 509 -9.65 1.11 -3.60
CA TYR A 509 -11.09 1.23 -3.73
C TYR A 509 -11.83 0.69 -2.50
N PRO A 510 -13.03 1.23 -2.19
CA PRO A 510 -13.75 0.86 -0.96
C PRO A 510 -14.47 -0.48 -1.02
N ASN A 511 -14.51 -1.14 -2.18
CA ASN A 511 -15.29 -2.35 -2.43
C ASN A 511 -14.38 -3.57 -2.58
N VAL A 512 -14.90 -4.74 -2.24
CA VAL A 512 -14.17 -6.01 -2.33
C VAL A 512 -15.06 -7.15 -2.81
N LEU A 513 -14.43 -8.21 -3.29
CA LEU A 513 -15.11 -9.35 -3.91
C LEU A 513 -15.67 -10.37 -2.90
N ILE A 514 -15.40 -10.21 -1.61
CA ILE A 514 -15.84 -11.12 -0.56
C ILE A 514 -16.51 -10.36 0.59
N PRO A 515 -17.57 -10.90 1.21
CA PRO A 515 -18.18 -10.30 2.39
C PRO A 515 -17.21 -10.31 3.57
N GLN A 516 -17.35 -9.31 4.43
CA GLN A 516 -16.64 -9.28 5.71
C GLN A 516 -17.04 -10.49 6.57
N ASN A 517 -16.07 -11.14 7.19
CA ASN A 517 -16.29 -12.30 8.08
C ASN A 517 -16.79 -13.58 7.39
N SER A 518 -16.45 -13.83 6.16
CA SER A 518 -16.75 -15.07 5.46
C SER A 518 -15.88 -16.25 5.93
N TYR A 519 -16.39 -17.48 5.77
CA TYR A 519 -15.68 -18.69 6.15
C TYR A 519 -14.33 -18.82 5.43
N ARG A 520 -13.24 -18.92 6.20
CA ARG A 520 -11.84 -19.01 5.69
C ARG A 520 -11.48 -17.98 4.63
N CYS A 521 -12.14 -16.83 4.65
CA CYS A 521 -11.88 -15.73 3.75
C CYS A 521 -11.43 -14.52 4.53
N SER A 522 -10.46 -13.78 4.02
CA SER A 522 -10.01 -12.53 4.61
C SER A 522 -9.62 -11.53 3.53
N MET A 523 -9.84 -10.26 3.84
CA MET A 523 -9.33 -9.18 3.02
C MET A 523 -8.01 -8.68 3.57
N LEU A 524 -7.08 -8.39 2.65
CA LEU A 524 -5.79 -7.81 2.94
C LEU A 524 -5.64 -6.51 2.16
N THR A 525 -4.80 -5.62 2.70
CA THR A 525 -4.49 -4.35 2.06
C THR A 525 -3.11 -3.88 2.52
N GLY A 526 -2.44 -3.11 1.67
CA GLY A 526 -1.11 -2.59 1.95
C GLY A 526 -0.03 -3.67 2.01
N TRP A 527 1.19 -3.24 2.30
CA TRP A 527 2.36 -4.10 2.29
C TRP A 527 3.14 -3.96 3.60
N SER A 528 3.19 -5.04 4.35
CA SER A 528 4.12 -5.20 5.47
C SER A 528 4.44 -6.68 5.66
N SER A 529 5.57 -6.99 6.29
CA SER A 529 5.88 -8.36 6.72
C SER A 529 4.79 -8.95 7.61
N ASN A 530 4.04 -8.07 8.31
CA ASN A 530 2.93 -8.46 9.17
C ASN A 530 1.73 -9.02 8.40
N GLN A 531 1.59 -8.73 7.10
CA GLN A 531 0.52 -9.33 6.28
C GLN A 531 0.74 -10.82 6.06
N ILE A 532 1.98 -11.25 5.81
CA ILE A 532 2.30 -12.68 5.66
C ILE A 532 2.19 -13.38 7.02
N GLU A 533 2.61 -12.72 8.10
CA GLU A 533 2.41 -13.24 9.46
C GLU A 533 0.92 -13.33 9.82
N TYR A 534 0.10 -12.37 9.38
CA TYR A 534 -1.35 -12.44 9.54
C TYR A 534 -1.95 -13.65 8.80
N ILE A 535 -1.53 -13.92 7.55
CA ILE A 535 -1.96 -15.11 6.80
C ILE A 535 -1.67 -16.36 7.61
N ARG A 536 -0.44 -16.51 8.13
CA ARG A 536 -0.03 -17.66 8.93
C ARG A 536 -0.89 -17.81 10.19
N GLN A 537 -1.09 -16.72 10.95
CA GLN A 537 -1.91 -16.73 12.17
C GLN A 537 -3.39 -17.00 11.89
N PHE A 538 -3.92 -16.47 10.80
CA PHE A 538 -5.30 -16.69 10.39
C PHE A 538 -5.54 -18.18 10.06
N GLU A 539 -4.62 -18.79 9.32
CA GLU A 539 -4.69 -20.22 8.98
C GLU A 539 -4.53 -21.12 10.23
N ASP A 540 -3.60 -20.79 11.12
CA ASP A 540 -3.38 -21.53 12.36
C ASP A 540 -4.64 -21.51 13.26
N ILE A 541 -5.34 -20.36 13.34
CA ILE A 541 -6.57 -20.23 14.12
C ILE A 541 -7.69 -21.09 13.53
N TRP A 542 -7.89 -21.05 12.22
CA TRP A 542 -8.89 -21.87 11.54
C TRP A 542 -8.61 -23.37 11.70
N ASN A 543 -7.35 -23.76 11.55
CA ASN A 543 -6.93 -25.15 11.70
C ASN A 543 -7.03 -25.62 13.16
N GLY A 544 -6.78 -24.74 14.13
CA GLY A 544 -6.95 -25.02 15.56
C GLY A 544 -8.43 -25.16 15.98
N VAL A 545 -9.31 -24.34 15.42
CA VAL A 545 -10.77 -24.42 15.68
C VAL A 545 -11.37 -25.70 15.15
N GLU A 546 -10.88 -26.23 14.03
CA GLU A 546 -11.39 -27.49 13.46
C GLU A 546 -10.89 -28.74 14.21
N ASN A 547 -9.81 -28.61 14.99
CA ASN A 547 -9.25 -29.72 15.78
C ASN A 547 -9.81 -29.78 17.22
N THR A 548 -10.70 -28.86 17.59
CA THR A 548 -11.44 -28.84 18.86
C THR A 548 -12.91 -29.14 18.65
#